data_55b304b71dd11a49f746fb4f86be7bf7
#
_entry.id   55b304b71dd11a49f746fb4f86be7bf7
#
_cell.length_a   1.000
_cell.length_b   1.000
_cell.length_c   1.000
_cell.angle_alpha   90.00
_cell.angle_beta   90.00
_cell.angle_gamma   90.00
#
_symmetry.space_group_name_H-M   'P 1'
#
loop_
_entity.id
_entity.type
_entity.pdbx_description
1 polymer ?
#
loop_
_entity_poly.entity_id
_entity_poly.type
_entity_poly.pdbx_seq_one_letter_code
_entity_poly.pdbx_strand_id
1 'polypeptide(L)'
;MPPLERDDNGVERLALQTDGWSFWEWRGHRCNYISAGETNDGPIVVLVHGFGAHSYHWRYTVPALARRGFRVYALCLLGYGWSPKVEEPYSMEFWGQQVIDFTRDVAGASPSDKAVVAGNSIGALAALYAASTAPEQCRGLCLVNSAGNFEEGAKPGPEKPTLAQKAVGQTKGPDGIRDPTDPNPRPYTALERAQEAIGRIVATGIFYFTKVRIKTILEQVYEYPVDDELVRSIALAAEDPGAIGTFYQLSLAGGRTRVTAGELLEKFNGPLMLLWGEKDPWMTPSKASRILEIKPDACYAPVVAGHCPHDDAPVECSAKLADWAEALPA
;
A
#
# COMPACT_ATOMS: atom_id res chain seq x y z
N MET A 1 -4.23 -19.41 12.86
CA MET A 1 -3.69 -18.06 13.12
C MET A 1 -2.17 -18.14 13.12
N PRO A 2 -1.46 -17.21 12.49
CA PRO A 2 0.01 -17.15 12.55
C PRO A 2 0.54 -17.07 14.00
N PRO A 3 1.83 -17.37 14.24
CA PRO A 3 2.44 -17.22 15.56
C PRO A 3 2.30 -15.79 16.09
N LEU A 4 2.01 -15.68 17.37
CA LEU A 4 1.78 -14.41 18.08
C LEU A 4 2.83 -14.20 19.15
N GLU A 5 3.10 -12.92 19.45
CA GLU A 5 3.91 -12.47 20.58
C GLU A 5 3.29 -11.21 21.20
N ARG A 6 3.90 -10.68 22.24
CA ARG A 6 3.53 -9.39 22.81
C ARG A 6 4.71 -8.43 22.70
N ASP A 7 4.40 -7.19 22.36
CA ASP A 7 5.38 -6.11 22.40
C ASP A 7 5.71 -5.68 23.84
N ASP A 8 6.62 -4.72 23.99
CA ASP A 8 7.05 -4.20 25.30
C ASP A 8 5.91 -3.53 26.09
N ASN A 9 4.82 -3.12 25.43
CA ASN A 9 3.63 -2.58 26.05
C ASN A 9 2.57 -3.66 26.36
N GLY A 10 2.87 -4.92 26.07
CA GLY A 10 1.99 -6.05 26.26
C GLY A 10 0.90 -6.18 25.20
N VAL A 11 0.95 -5.40 24.11
CA VAL A 11 0.00 -5.49 23.00
C VAL A 11 0.36 -6.70 22.14
N GLU A 12 -0.65 -7.50 21.82
CA GLU A 12 -0.46 -8.69 21.00
C GLU A 12 -0.24 -8.32 19.52
N ARG A 13 0.73 -8.98 18.91
CA ARG A 13 1.06 -8.83 17.49
C ARG A 13 1.50 -10.15 16.88
N LEU A 14 1.61 -10.19 15.56
CA LEU A 14 2.25 -11.29 14.86
C LEU A 14 3.75 -11.35 15.21
N ALA A 15 4.27 -12.54 15.45
CA ALA A 15 5.71 -12.76 15.51
C ALA A 15 6.32 -12.71 14.09
N LEU A 16 7.49 -12.09 13.94
CA LEU A 16 8.17 -11.96 12.65
C LEU A 16 8.55 -13.34 12.08
N GLN A 17 8.16 -13.59 10.84
CA GLN A 17 8.57 -14.78 10.07
C GLN A 17 9.56 -14.36 8.98
N THR A 18 10.79 -14.89 9.02
CA THR A 18 11.84 -14.53 8.07
C THR A 18 11.64 -15.13 6.68
N ASP A 19 10.88 -16.22 6.58
CA ASP A 19 10.59 -16.93 5.32
C ASP A 19 9.23 -16.54 4.71
N GLY A 20 8.55 -15.56 5.32
CA GLY A 20 7.19 -15.15 4.96
C GLY A 20 6.12 -16.06 5.57
N TRP A 21 4.89 -15.92 5.10
CA TRP A 21 3.73 -16.64 5.66
C TRP A 21 3.08 -17.55 4.62
N SER A 22 2.03 -17.06 3.96
CA SER A 22 1.34 -17.78 2.89
C SER A 22 1.71 -17.21 1.53
N PHE A 23 1.49 -18.00 0.47
CA PHE A 23 1.84 -17.58 -0.88
C PHE A 23 0.73 -17.95 -1.86
N TRP A 24 0.59 -17.13 -2.91
CA TRP A 24 -0.30 -17.36 -4.04
C TRP A 24 0.38 -16.98 -5.35
N GLU A 25 -0.02 -17.61 -6.43
CA GLU A 25 0.53 -17.32 -7.75
C GLU A 25 -0.26 -16.21 -8.42
N TRP A 26 0.42 -15.09 -8.72
CA TRP A 26 -0.15 -13.99 -9.46
C TRP A 26 0.74 -13.62 -10.63
N ARG A 27 0.22 -13.72 -11.86
CA ARG A 27 0.96 -13.45 -13.11
C ARG A 27 2.31 -14.16 -13.19
N GLY A 28 2.38 -15.42 -12.69
CA GLY A 28 3.61 -16.20 -12.65
C GLY A 28 4.58 -15.84 -11.53
N HIS A 29 4.15 -15.02 -10.57
CA HIS A 29 4.94 -14.62 -9.41
C HIS A 29 4.35 -15.17 -8.12
N ARG A 30 5.17 -15.78 -7.30
CA ARG A 30 4.79 -16.34 -6.00
C ARG A 30 4.73 -15.22 -4.94
N CYS A 31 3.59 -14.54 -4.85
CA CYS A 31 3.35 -13.41 -3.94
C CYS A 31 3.03 -13.86 -2.52
N ASN A 32 3.57 -13.15 -1.54
CA ASN A 32 3.34 -13.44 -0.12
C ASN A 32 2.08 -12.73 0.41
N TYR A 33 1.43 -13.34 1.41
CA TYR A 33 0.37 -12.73 2.20
C TYR A 33 0.31 -13.33 3.60
N ILE A 34 -0.37 -12.64 4.51
CA ILE A 34 -0.73 -13.13 5.84
C ILE A 34 -2.24 -13.32 5.88
N SER A 35 -2.71 -14.41 6.49
CA SER A 35 -4.13 -14.62 6.76
C SER A 35 -4.37 -15.04 8.20
N ALA A 36 -5.51 -14.66 8.74
CA ALA A 36 -5.97 -15.07 10.06
C ALA A 36 -7.50 -15.06 10.12
N GLY A 37 -8.06 -16.00 10.88
CA GLY A 37 -9.51 -16.10 11.04
C GLY A 37 -10.26 -16.57 9.80
N GLU A 38 -9.64 -17.35 8.91
CA GLU A 38 -10.23 -17.83 7.65
C GLU A 38 -11.50 -18.65 7.86
N THR A 39 -11.65 -19.24 9.05
CA THR A 39 -12.84 -20.04 9.44
C THR A 39 -13.87 -19.24 10.23
N ASN A 40 -13.65 -17.94 10.41
CA ASN A 40 -14.63 -17.07 11.04
C ASN A 40 -15.82 -16.81 10.11
N ASP A 41 -16.97 -16.52 10.67
CA ASP A 41 -18.21 -16.21 9.93
C ASP A 41 -18.36 -14.71 9.61
N GLY A 42 -17.49 -13.87 10.13
CA GLY A 42 -17.55 -12.42 9.94
C GLY A 42 -17.03 -11.94 8.59
N PRO A 43 -17.06 -10.62 8.37
CA PRO A 43 -16.69 -10.02 7.08
C PRO A 43 -15.23 -10.29 6.70
N ILE A 44 -14.98 -10.30 5.39
CA ILE A 44 -13.63 -10.32 4.82
C ILE A 44 -13.02 -8.92 4.98
N VAL A 45 -11.76 -8.87 5.42
CA VAL A 45 -10.94 -7.64 5.44
C VAL A 45 -9.63 -7.89 4.71
N VAL A 46 -9.35 -7.08 3.68
CA VAL A 46 -8.09 -7.10 2.92
C VAL A 46 -7.29 -5.86 3.25
N LEU A 47 -6.05 -6.04 3.70
CA LEU A 47 -5.14 -5.01 4.18
C LEU A 47 -3.98 -4.83 3.20
N VAL A 48 -3.72 -3.59 2.76
CA VAL A 48 -2.71 -3.24 1.76
C VAL A 48 -1.71 -2.25 2.34
N HIS A 49 -0.44 -2.62 2.39
CA HIS A 49 0.63 -1.84 2.99
C HIS A 49 1.11 -0.65 2.13
N GLY A 50 1.87 0.28 2.74
CA GLY A 50 2.49 1.43 2.09
C GLY A 50 3.84 1.15 1.43
N PHE A 51 4.47 2.21 0.90
CA PHE A 51 5.80 2.15 0.29
C PHE A 51 6.87 1.73 1.29
N GLY A 52 7.76 0.82 0.88
CA GLY A 52 8.85 0.32 1.71
C GLY A 52 8.42 -0.64 2.82
N ALA A 53 7.11 -0.81 3.04
CA ALA A 53 6.53 -1.74 3.98
C ALA A 53 6.15 -3.09 3.32
N HIS A 54 5.42 -3.91 4.02
CA HIS A 54 4.93 -5.23 3.57
C HIS A 54 3.78 -5.72 4.48
N SER A 55 3.24 -6.92 4.24
CA SER A 55 2.10 -7.47 4.99
C SER A 55 2.29 -7.47 6.51
N TYR A 56 3.51 -7.68 7.01
CA TYR A 56 3.82 -7.65 8.44
C TYR A 56 3.61 -6.27 9.09
N HIS A 57 3.53 -5.20 8.33
CA HIS A 57 3.19 -3.87 8.85
C HIS A 57 1.77 -3.82 9.46
N TRP A 58 0.93 -4.80 9.15
CA TRP A 58 -0.38 -5.00 9.75
C TRP A 58 -0.36 -5.97 10.95
N ARG A 59 0.83 -6.16 11.55
CA ARG A 59 1.11 -7.16 12.59
C ARG A 59 0.21 -7.09 13.83
N TYR A 60 -0.28 -5.92 14.19
CA TYR A 60 -1.24 -5.72 15.27
C TYR A 60 -2.69 -5.86 14.78
N THR A 61 -2.99 -5.30 13.61
CA THR A 61 -4.34 -5.27 13.05
C THR A 61 -4.85 -6.66 12.70
N VAL A 62 -4.00 -7.51 12.11
CA VAL A 62 -4.39 -8.87 11.70
C VAL A 62 -4.93 -9.70 12.87
N PRO A 63 -4.21 -9.90 13.99
CA PRO A 63 -4.74 -10.68 15.11
C PRO A 63 -5.91 -9.98 15.81
N ALA A 64 -5.90 -8.65 15.91
CA ALA A 64 -6.98 -7.91 16.56
C ALA A 64 -8.33 -8.09 15.84
N LEU A 65 -8.35 -7.96 14.51
CA LEU A 65 -9.55 -8.17 13.71
C LEU A 65 -9.97 -9.65 13.69
N ALA A 66 -9.02 -10.59 13.56
CA ALA A 66 -9.33 -12.02 13.56
C ALA A 66 -10.00 -12.46 14.86
N ARG A 67 -9.59 -11.92 16.01
CA ARG A 67 -10.23 -12.17 17.32
C ARG A 67 -11.64 -11.59 17.42
N ARG A 68 -11.94 -10.54 16.67
CA ARG A 68 -13.29 -9.98 16.56
C ARG A 68 -14.18 -10.73 15.57
N GLY A 69 -13.70 -11.84 15.02
CA GLY A 69 -14.48 -12.69 14.13
C GLY A 69 -14.37 -12.37 12.64
N PHE A 70 -13.46 -11.47 12.22
CA PHE A 70 -13.21 -11.17 10.82
C PHE A 70 -12.34 -12.25 10.15
N ARG A 71 -12.49 -12.40 8.85
CA ARG A 71 -11.59 -13.14 7.96
C ARG A 71 -10.57 -12.14 7.40
N VAL A 72 -9.34 -12.17 7.87
CA VAL A 72 -8.35 -11.10 7.65
C VAL A 72 -7.23 -11.56 6.74
N TYR A 73 -6.92 -10.76 5.74
CA TYR A 73 -5.87 -11.01 4.75
C TYR A 73 -5.02 -9.76 4.57
N ALA A 74 -3.71 -9.87 4.77
CA ALA A 74 -2.76 -8.78 4.51
C ALA A 74 -1.84 -9.16 3.36
N LEU A 75 -1.96 -8.46 2.23
CA LEU A 75 -1.22 -8.72 1.00
C LEU A 75 0.16 -8.07 1.03
N CYS A 76 1.21 -8.79 0.57
CA CYS A 76 2.45 -8.17 0.11
C CYS A 76 2.31 -7.83 -1.39
N LEU A 77 2.32 -6.56 -1.71
CA LEU A 77 2.36 -6.11 -3.10
C LEU A 77 3.61 -6.63 -3.81
N LEU A 78 3.50 -6.96 -5.09
CA LEU A 78 4.66 -7.41 -5.89
C LEU A 78 5.73 -6.32 -5.88
N GLY A 79 6.98 -6.73 -5.68
CA GLY A 79 8.11 -5.83 -5.50
C GLY A 79 8.41 -5.47 -4.04
N TYR A 80 7.56 -5.88 -3.07
CA TYR A 80 7.71 -5.56 -1.64
C TYR A 80 7.79 -6.83 -0.77
N GLY A 81 8.33 -6.66 0.43
CA GLY A 81 8.34 -7.67 1.49
C GLY A 81 8.88 -9.02 1.01
N TRP A 82 8.13 -10.07 1.26
CA TRP A 82 8.43 -11.45 0.83
C TRP A 82 7.83 -11.81 -0.54
N SER A 83 7.19 -10.86 -1.23
CA SER A 83 6.88 -11.02 -2.65
C SER A 83 8.13 -10.80 -3.51
N PRO A 84 8.23 -11.41 -4.70
CA PRO A 84 9.42 -11.34 -5.54
C PRO A 84 9.83 -9.91 -5.90
N LYS A 85 11.14 -9.67 -5.94
CA LYS A 85 11.75 -8.42 -6.37
C LYS A 85 12.06 -8.51 -7.86
N VAL A 86 11.06 -8.17 -8.67
CA VAL A 86 11.10 -8.24 -10.12
C VAL A 86 10.99 -6.85 -10.75
N GLU A 87 11.55 -6.67 -11.93
CA GLU A 87 11.48 -5.40 -12.64
C GLU A 87 10.21 -5.33 -13.49
N GLU A 88 9.07 -5.08 -12.83
CA GLU A 88 7.79 -4.88 -13.48
C GLU A 88 7.46 -3.40 -13.65
N PRO A 89 6.57 -3.05 -14.59
CA PRO A 89 6.16 -1.66 -14.81
C PRO A 89 5.14 -1.21 -13.75
N TYR A 90 5.56 -1.14 -12.52
CA TYR A 90 4.71 -0.76 -11.41
C TYR A 90 3.98 0.56 -11.65
N SER A 91 2.71 0.58 -11.28
CA SER A 91 1.83 1.75 -11.25
C SER A 91 0.73 1.53 -10.22
N MET A 92 -0.10 2.54 -9.96
CA MET A 92 -1.27 2.38 -9.10
C MET A 92 -2.23 1.32 -9.67
N GLU A 93 -2.45 1.34 -10.97
CA GLU A 93 -3.33 0.38 -11.67
C GLU A 93 -2.77 -1.05 -11.58
N PHE A 94 -1.45 -1.21 -11.69
CA PHE A 94 -0.79 -2.50 -11.58
C PHE A 94 -1.06 -3.15 -10.21
N TRP A 95 -0.81 -2.41 -9.12
CA TRP A 95 -1.08 -2.91 -7.78
C TRP A 95 -2.57 -2.97 -7.46
N GLY A 96 -3.36 -2.02 -7.97
CA GLY A 96 -4.82 -2.08 -7.84
C GLY A 96 -5.40 -3.35 -8.45
N GLN A 97 -4.89 -3.77 -9.62
CA GLN A 97 -5.29 -5.05 -10.22
C GLN A 97 -4.84 -6.25 -9.35
N GLN A 98 -3.64 -6.19 -8.73
CA GLN A 98 -3.21 -7.22 -7.79
C GLN A 98 -4.17 -7.32 -6.58
N VAL A 99 -4.63 -6.19 -6.06
CA VAL A 99 -5.61 -6.17 -4.96
C VAL A 99 -6.94 -6.77 -5.39
N ILE A 100 -7.46 -6.44 -6.60
CA ILE A 100 -8.71 -7.01 -7.14
C ILE A 100 -8.59 -8.54 -7.23
N ASP A 101 -7.53 -9.03 -7.89
CA ASP A 101 -7.33 -10.46 -8.10
C ASP A 101 -7.14 -11.20 -6.78
N PHE A 102 -6.35 -10.64 -5.85
CA PHE A 102 -6.16 -11.21 -4.51
C PHE A 102 -7.47 -11.28 -3.70
N THR A 103 -8.25 -10.21 -3.73
CA THR A 103 -9.53 -10.12 -3.01
C THR A 103 -10.51 -11.18 -3.51
N ARG A 104 -10.52 -11.45 -4.81
CA ARG A 104 -11.34 -12.51 -5.42
C ARG A 104 -10.76 -13.90 -5.16
N ASP A 105 -9.49 -14.13 -5.53
CA ASP A 105 -8.93 -15.47 -5.70
C ASP A 105 -8.45 -16.08 -4.37
N VAL A 106 -8.02 -15.23 -3.41
CA VAL A 106 -7.47 -15.67 -2.13
C VAL A 106 -8.43 -15.39 -0.98
N ALA A 107 -8.92 -14.15 -0.87
CA ALA A 107 -9.86 -13.81 0.20
C ALA A 107 -11.28 -14.35 -0.06
N GLY A 108 -11.60 -14.72 -1.31
CA GLY A 108 -12.88 -15.33 -1.68
C GLY A 108 -14.03 -14.33 -1.79
N ALA A 109 -13.75 -13.05 -1.95
CA ALA A 109 -14.79 -12.04 -2.09
C ALA A 109 -15.61 -12.23 -3.37
N SER A 110 -16.90 -12.02 -3.24
CA SER A 110 -17.89 -12.17 -4.30
C SER A 110 -19.00 -11.11 -4.16
N PRO A 111 -19.91 -10.96 -5.12
CA PRO A 111 -21.04 -10.05 -4.98
C PRO A 111 -21.94 -10.31 -3.77
N SER A 112 -21.99 -11.55 -3.27
CA SER A 112 -22.76 -11.96 -2.08
C SER A 112 -21.96 -11.94 -0.78
N ASP A 113 -20.64 -11.81 -0.85
CA ASP A 113 -19.74 -11.82 0.31
C ASP A 113 -18.56 -10.87 0.05
N LYS A 114 -18.85 -9.58 0.13
CA LYS A 114 -17.92 -8.51 -0.23
C LYS A 114 -16.90 -8.24 0.88
N ALA A 115 -15.71 -7.80 0.49
CA ALA A 115 -14.63 -7.46 1.39
C ALA A 115 -14.61 -5.97 1.76
N VAL A 116 -14.22 -5.66 2.99
CA VAL A 116 -13.67 -4.35 3.35
C VAL A 116 -12.22 -4.32 2.89
N VAL A 117 -11.86 -3.33 2.09
CA VAL A 117 -10.49 -3.14 1.62
C VAL A 117 -9.88 -1.94 2.34
N ALA A 118 -8.79 -2.13 3.07
CA ALA A 118 -8.09 -1.08 3.78
C ALA A 118 -6.65 -0.96 3.29
N GLY A 119 -6.18 0.26 3.05
CA GLY A 119 -4.81 0.47 2.60
C GLY A 119 -4.15 1.68 3.24
N ASN A 120 -2.83 1.60 3.45
CA ASN A 120 -2.01 2.70 3.95
C ASN A 120 -1.20 3.34 2.83
N SER A 121 -1.16 4.67 2.77
CA SER A 121 -0.29 5.42 1.85
C SER A 121 -0.53 5.05 0.37
N ILE A 122 0.47 4.54 -0.35
CA ILE A 122 0.31 4.01 -1.72
C ILE A 122 -0.61 2.78 -1.77
N GLY A 123 -0.66 1.99 -0.70
CA GLY A 123 -1.60 0.88 -0.58
C GLY A 123 -3.05 1.35 -0.51
N ALA A 124 -3.29 2.55 0.02
CA ALA A 124 -4.61 3.19 -0.03
C ALA A 124 -5.03 3.56 -1.46
N LEU A 125 -4.07 3.97 -2.31
CA LEU A 125 -4.35 4.21 -3.73
C LEU A 125 -4.66 2.91 -4.48
N ALA A 126 -3.93 1.82 -4.20
CA ALA A 126 -4.22 0.52 -4.79
C ALA A 126 -5.59 -0.01 -4.33
N ALA A 127 -5.93 0.18 -3.05
CA ALA A 127 -7.25 -0.14 -2.49
C ALA A 127 -8.37 0.70 -3.12
N LEU A 128 -8.15 2.01 -3.30
CA LEU A 128 -9.10 2.91 -3.96
C LEU A 128 -9.32 2.50 -5.43
N TYR A 129 -8.24 2.18 -6.15
CA TYR A 129 -8.36 1.66 -7.51
C TYR A 129 -9.20 0.37 -7.55
N ALA A 130 -8.89 -0.57 -6.66
CA ALA A 130 -9.61 -1.85 -6.58
C ALA A 130 -11.10 -1.64 -6.28
N ALA A 131 -11.43 -0.84 -5.27
CA ALA A 131 -12.80 -0.57 -4.86
C ALA A 131 -13.61 0.19 -5.92
N SER A 132 -12.96 1.10 -6.69
CA SER A 132 -13.61 1.88 -7.74
C SER A 132 -13.75 1.10 -9.05
N THR A 133 -12.92 0.08 -9.28
CA THR A 133 -12.90 -0.70 -10.52
C THR A 133 -13.71 -2.00 -10.40
N ALA A 134 -13.72 -2.63 -9.23
CA ALA A 134 -14.46 -3.85 -8.92
C ALA A 134 -15.38 -3.67 -7.69
N PRO A 135 -16.36 -2.74 -7.75
CA PRO A 135 -17.23 -2.42 -6.61
C PRO A 135 -18.10 -3.59 -6.16
N GLU A 136 -18.31 -4.58 -7.03
CA GLU A 136 -19.02 -5.83 -6.70
C GLU A 136 -18.29 -6.70 -5.67
N GLN A 137 -16.97 -6.51 -5.48
CA GLN A 137 -16.18 -7.18 -4.47
C GLN A 137 -15.98 -6.35 -3.20
N CYS A 138 -16.33 -5.05 -3.23
CA CYS A 138 -16.02 -4.11 -2.17
C CYS A 138 -17.27 -3.80 -1.32
N ARG A 139 -17.22 -4.14 -0.01
CA ARG A 139 -18.23 -3.79 0.99
C ARG A 139 -18.01 -2.38 1.52
N GLY A 140 -16.76 -1.97 1.64
CA GLY A 140 -16.34 -0.66 2.09
C GLY A 140 -14.84 -0.45 1.91
N LEU A 141 -14.43 0.81 1.80
CA LEU A 141 -13.05 1.22 1.59
C LEU A 141 -12.55 2.02 2.81
N CYS A 142 -11.41 1.62 3.37
CA CYS A 142 -10.73 2.39 4.41
C CYS A 142 -9.40 2.95 3.88
N LEU A 143 -9.29 4.27 3.81
CA LEU A 143 -8.08 4.98 3.43
C LEU A 143 -7.31 5.37 4.69
N VAL A 144 -6.13 4.78 4.89
CA VAL A 144 -5.25 5.05 6.03
C VAL A 144 -4.12 5.96 5.57
N ASN A 145 -4.15 7.22 5.98
CA ASN A 145 -3.17 8.25 5.56
C ASN A 145 -2.83 8.13 4.06
N SER A 146 -3.86 8.21 3.22
CA SER A 146 -3.77 7.92 1.79
C SER A 146 -2.79 8.86 1.07
N ALA A 147 -1.90 8.29 0.27
CA ALA A 147 -1.22 9.02 -0.79
C ALA A 147 -2.23 9.43 -1.87
N GLY A 148 -1.80 10.27 -2.79
CA GLY A 148 -2.59 10.72 -3.93
C GLY A 148 -2.83 12.23 -3.92
N ASN A 149 -3.10 12.73 -5.11
CA ASN A 149 -3.53 14.10 -5.31
C ASN A 149 -5.04 14.12 -5.57
N PHE A 150 -5.78 14.75 -4.65
CA PHE A 150 -7.23 14.89 -4.67
C PHE A 150 -7.67 16.31 -5.06
N GLU A 151 -6.74 17.18 -5.49
CA GLU A 151 -7.05 18.54 -5.92
C GLU A 151 -7.83 18.53 -7.23
N GLU A 152 -8.72 19.54 -7.37
CA GLU A 152 -9.46 19.72 -8.62
C GLU A 152 -8.51 20.01 -9.79
N GLY A 153 -8.71 19.30 -10.90
CA GLY A 153 -7.84 19.40 -12.07
C GLY A 153 -6.46 18.76 -11.90
N ALA A 154 -6.25 17.96 -10.83
CA ALA A 154 -5.03 17.18 -10.67
C ALA A 154 -4.77 16.32 -11.93
N LYS A 155 -3.49 16.15 -12.26
CA LYS A 155 -3.07 15.27 -13.34
C LYS A 155 -2.61 13.92 -12.78
N PRO A 156 -2.72 12.84 -13.55
CA PRO A 156 -2.13 11.57 -13.16
C PRO A 156 -0.63 11.69 -12.85
N GLY A 157 -0.18 10.94 -11.85
CA GLY A 157 1.22 10.93 -11.45
C GLY A 157 1.48 11.59 -10.08
N PRO A 158 2.74 11.65 -9.66
CA PRO A 158 3.12 12.24 -8.39
C PRO A 158 3.06 13.77 -8.44
N GLU A 159 2.66 14.40 -7.34
CA GLU A 159 2.68 15.87 -7.20
C GLU A 159 4.09 16.45 -7.46
N LYS A 160 5.11 15.73 -7.02
CA LYS A 160 6.52 16.08 -7.28
C LYS A 160 7.27 14.87 -7.81
N PRO A 161 7.98 15.00 -8.96
CA PRO A 161 8.77 13.90 -9.48
C PRO A 161 9.91 13.53 -8.53
N THR A 162 10.16 12.22 -8.38
CA THR A 162 11.30 11.70 -7.63
C THR A 162 12.63 12.09 -8.28
N LEU A 163 13.76 11.97 -7.54
CA LEU A 163 15.07 12.21 -8.12
C LEU A 163 15.38 11.24 -9.26
N ALA A 164 14.95 9.98 -9.16
CA ALA A 164 15.11 9.01 -10.25
C ALA A 164 14.29 9.40 -11.49
N GLN A 165 13.04 9.82 -11.31
CA GLN A 165 12.20 10.34 -12.40
C GLN A 165 12.81 11.58 -13.06
N LYS A 166 13.39 12.49 -12.28
CA LYS A 166 14.11 13.66 -12.81
C LYS A 166 15.36 13.25 -13.58
N ALA A 167 16.11 12.26 -13.10
CA ALA A 167 17.34 11.77 -13.72
C ALA A 167 17.09 11.03 -15.05
N VAL A 168 15.99 10.28 -15.15
CA VAL A 168 15.56 9.61 -16.39
C VAL A 168 15.07 10.63 -17.43
N GLY A 169 14.94 11.92 -17.03
CA GLY A 169 14.38 12.94 -17.86
C GLY A 169 12.92 12.59 -18.17
N GLN A 170 12.01 12.92 -17.28
CA GLN A 170 10.59 13.01 -17.62
C GLN A 170 10.44 14.10 -18.68
N THR A 171 10.79 13.75 -19.89
CA THR A 171 10.67 14.60 -21.06
C THR A 171 9.20 14.67 -21.40
N LYS A 172 8.65 15.81 -21.12
CA LYS A 172 7.53 16.47 -21.79
C LYS A 172 6.62 15.53 -22.61
N GLY A 173 5.59 14.99 -21.98
CA GLY A 173 4.49 14.33 -22.66
C GLY A 173 4.04 13.06 -21.93
N PRO A 174 2.81 12.62 -22.17
CA PRO A 174 2.30 11.35 -21.67
C PRO A 174 3.15 10.15 -22.10
N ASP A 175 4.07 10.34 -23.07
CA ASP A 175 4.90 9.30 -23.68
C ASP A 175 6.33 9.21 -23.09
N GLY A 176 6.67 10.00 -22.07
CA GLY A 176 8.02 10.06 -21.50
C GLY A 176 8.44 8.82 -20.72
N ILE A 177 7.49 8.04 -20.21
CA ILE A 177 7.70 6.70 -19.68
C ILE A 177 7.01 5.75 -20.64
N ARG A 178 7.80 4.85 -21.25
CA ARG A 178 7.26 3.86 -22.17
C ARG A 178 6.09 3.13 -21.55
N ASP A 179 5.06 2.93 -22.33
CA ASP A 179 4.00 1.99 -21.99
C ASP A 179 4.62 0.57 -22.04
N PRO A 180 4.78 -0.08 -20.89
CA PRO A 180 5.33 -1.42 -20.85
C PRO A 180 4.37 -2.46 -21.43
N THR A 181 3.11 -2.08 -21.65
CA THR A 181 2.09 -2.92 -22.28
C THR A 181 2.03 -2.74 -23.79
N ASP A 182 2.88 -1.86 -24.37
CA ASP A 182 3.01 -1.72 -25.82
C ASP A 182 3.48 -3.05 -26.42
N PRO A 183 2.67 -3.73 -27.23
CA PRO A 183 3.02 -5.02 -27.80
C PRO A 183 4.16 -4.93 -28.83
N ASN A 184 4.53 -3.73 -29.25
CA ASN A 184 5.60 -3.51 -30.24
C ASN A 184 6.47 -2.29 -29.88
N PRO A 185 7.20 -2.31 -28.76
CA PRO A 185 7.96 -1.16 -28.30
C PRO A 185 9.14 -0.87 -29.26
N ARG A 186 9.23 0.38 -29.74
CA ARG A 186 10.41 0.80 -30.51
C ARG A 186 11.72 0.61 -29.74
N PRO A 187 12.85 0.34 -30.36
CA PRO A 187 14.16 0.27 -29.70
C PRO A 187 14.50 1.56 -28.93
N TYR A 188 15.22 1.45 -27.84
CA TYR A 188 15.75 2.62 -27.11
C TYR A 188 16.75 3.38 -27.98
N THR A 189 16.63 4.69 -28.02
CA THR A 189 17.67 5.57 -28.54
C THR A 189 18.91 5.53 -27.64
N ALA A 190 20.06 5.97 -28.12
CA ALA A 190 21.26 6.07 -27.31
C ALA A 190 21.08 7.02 -26.12
N LEU A 191 20.34 8.11 -26.31
CA LEU A 191 20.01 9.06 -25.24
C LEU A 191 19.14 8.42 -24.15
N GLU A 192 18.09 7.69 -24.53
CA GLU A 192 17.20 7.02 -23.55
C GLU A 192 17.96 5.95 -22.76
N ARG A 193 18.88 5.20 -23.38
CA ARG A 193 19.75 4.25 -22.68
C ARG A 193 20.66 4.94 -21.67
N ALA A 194 21.25 6.09 -22.06
CA ALA A 194 22.08 6.86 -21.15
C ALA A 194 21.27 7.41 -19.97
N GLN A 195 20.08 7.93 -20.23
CA GLN A 195 19.16 8.42 -19.19
C GLN A 195 18.73 7.30 -18.22
N GLU A 196 18.40 6.12 -18.75
CA GLU A 196 18.08 4.95 -17.92
C GLU A 196 19.27 4.54 -17.04
N ALA A 197 20.48 4.48 -17.60
CA ALA A 197 21.67 4.15 -16.84
C ALA A 197 21.92 5.16 -15.70
N ILE A 198 21.78 6.45 -15.97
CA ILE A 198 21.88 7.50 -14.93
C ILE A 198 20.78 7.32 -13.88
N GLY A 199 19.54 7.08 -14.28
CA GLY A 199 18.42 6.86 -13.37
C GLY A 199 18.66 5.65 -12.44
N ARG A 200 19.21 4.56 -12.98
CA ARG A 200 19.58 3.37 -12.19
C ARG A 200 20.70 3.66 -11.18
N ILE A 201 21.72 4.44 -11.57
CA ILE A 201 22.79 4.86 -10.65
C ILE A 201 22.21 5.71 -9.52
N VAL A 202 21.39 6.69 -9.84
CA VAL A 202 20.72 7.56 -8.84
C VAL A 202 19.86 6.74 -7.90
N ALA A 203 19.01 5.86 -8.44
CA ALA A 203 18.15 4.99 -7.63
C ALA A 203 18.96 4.05 -6.73
N THR A 204 20.09 3.50 -7.21
CA THR A 204 21.00 2.69 -6.41
C THR A 204 21.58 3.48 -5.23
N GLY A 205 22.03 4.70 -5.47
CA GLY A 205 22.53 5.58 -4.41
C GLY A 205 21.46 5.89 -3.35
N ILE A 206 20.23 6.21 -3.79
CA ILE A 206 19.09 6.45 -2.89
C ILE A 206 18.75 5.18 -2.12
N PHE A 207 18.73 4.02 -2.77
CA PHE A 207 18.46 2.72 -2.12
C PHE A 207 19.39 2.46 -0.96
N TYR A 208 20.70 2.56 -1.15
CA TYR A 208 21.67 2.35 -0.08
C TYR A 208 21.57 3.42 1.01
N PHE A 209 21.35 4.67 0.64
CA PHE A 209 21.15 5.75 1.60
C PHE A 209 19.91 5.50 2.48
N THR A 210 18.78 5.08 1.89
CA THR A 210 17.56 4.75 2.64
C THR A 210 17.71 3.48 3.46
N LYS A 211 18.38 2.43 2.91
CA LYS A 211 18.60 1.16 3.61
C LYS A 211 19.33 1.35 4.96
N VAL A 212 20.35 2.20 5.01
CA VAL A 212 21.10 2.47 6.26
C VAL A 212 20.35 3.44 7.20
N ARG A 213 19.26 4.04 6.77
CA ARG A 213 18.49 5.05 7.51
C ARG A 213 17.04 4.64 7.76
N ILE A 214 16.68 3.38 7.60
CA ILE A 214 15.29 2.91 7.76
C ILE A 214 14.73 3.40 9.09
N LYS A 215 15.39 3.19 10.21
CA LYS A 215 14.95 3.63 11.54
C LYS A 215 14.73 5.15 11.59
N THR A 216 15.72 5.93 11.16
CA THR A 216 15.63 7.41 11.15
C THR A 216 14.50 7.92 10.27
N ILE A 217 14.20 7.25 9.13
CA ILE A 217 13.10 7.63 8.25
C ILE A 217 11.76 7.32 8.91
N LEU A 218 11.64 6.16 9.54
CA LEU A 218 10.43 5.78 10.29
C LEU A 218 10.19 6.73 11.46
N GLU A 219 11.22 7.06 12.25
CA GLU A 219 11.13 8.01 13.37
C GLU A 219 10.65 9.41 12.95
N GLN A 220 10.81 9.79 11.68
CA GLN A 220 10.27 11.07 11.16
C GLN A 220 8.76 11.03 10.89
N VAL A 221 8.18 9.85 10.77
CA VAL A 221 6.79 9.66 10.34
C VAL A 221 5.95 8.89 11.36
N TYR A 222 6.53 8.47 12.48
CA TYR A 222 5.85 7.91 13.64
C TYR A 222 5.76 8.96 14.74
N GLU A 223 4.69 8.96 15.50
CA GLU A 223 4.54 9.79 16.71
C GLU A 223 5.19 9.10 17.92
N TYR A 224 5.15 7.76 17.97
CA TYR A 224 5.71 6.96 19.05
C TYR A 224 7.01 6.27 18.63
N PRO A 225 7.84 5.80 19.59
CA PRO A 225 9.10 5.14 19.28
C PRO A 225 8.93 3.95 18.33
N VAL A 226 9.76 3.90 17.30
CA VAL A 226 9.73 2.84 16.30
C VAL A 226 10.34 1.56 16.86
N ASP A 227 9.64 0.47 16.71
CA ASP A 227 10.05 -0.88 17.08
C ASP A 227 11.21 -1.39 16.20
N ASP A 228 12.28 -1.89 16.84
CA ASP A 228 13.45 -2.41 16.13
C ASP A 228 13.14 -3.65 15.27
N GLU A 229 12.12 -4.43 15.61
CA GLU A 229 11.70 -5.58 14.82
C GLU A 229 11.03 -5.15 13.50
N LEU A 230 10.25 -4.06 13.51
CA LEU A 230 9.74 -3.46 12.27
C LEU A 230 10.90 -3.02 11.38
N VAL A 231 11.88 -2.31 11.95
CA VAL A 231 13.09 -1.89 11.21
C VAL A 231 13.80 -3.10 10.59
N ARG A 232 13.99 -4.17 11.38
CA ARG A 232 14.62 -5.42 10.93
C ARG A 232 13.83 -6.06 9.79
N SER A 233 12.50 -6.11 9.89
CA SER A 233 11.64 -6.72 8.87
C SER A 233 11.74 -6.02 7.51
N ILE A 234 11.81 -4.68 7.51
CA ILE A 234 12.00 -3.87 6.30
C ILE A 234 13.42 -4.08 5.74
N ALA A 235 14.44 -4.12 6.62
CA ALA A 235 15.82 -4.34 6.21
C ALA A 235 16.02 -5.70 5.54
N LEU A 236 15.42 -6.77 6.07
CA LEU A 236 15.45 -8.12 5.47
C LEU A 236 14.90 -8.13 4.04
N ALA A 237 13.76 -7.47 3.81
CA ALA A 237 13.18 -7.36 2.45
C ALA A 237 14.10 -6.60 1.46
N ALA A 238 14.94 -5.69 1.96
CA ALA A 238 15.91 -4.94 1.17
C ALA A 238 17.22 -5.71 0.89
N GLU A 239 17.38 -6.93 1.42
CA GLU A 239 18.56 -7.80 1.16
C GLU A 239 18.36 -8.72 -0.05
N ASP A 240 17.13 -8.81 -0.56
CA ASP A 240 16.83 -9.61 -1.75
C ASP A 240 17.67 -9.14 -2.95
N PRO A 241 18.30 -10.05 -3.71
CA PRO A 241 19.14 -9.71 -4.85
C PRO A 241 18.49 -8.82 -5.91
N GLY A 242 17.17 -8.93 -6.10
CA GLY A 242 16.38 -8.12 -7.03
C GLY A 242 16.02 -6.72 -6.50
N ALA A 243 16.28 -6.43 -5.21
CA ALA A 243 15.75 -5.24 -4.54
C ALA A 243 16.15 -3.91 -5.21
N ILE A 244 17.39 -3.78 -5.69
CA ILE A 244 17.89 -2.54 -6.33
C ILE A 244 17.16 -2.28 -7.65
N GLY A 245 17.04 -3.29 -8.52
CA GLY A 245 16.34 -3.16 -9.80
C GLY A 245 14.85 -2.87 -9.59
N THR A 246 14.24 -3.57 -8.66
CA THR A 246 12.85 -3.31 -8.23
C THR A 246 12.69 -1.90 -7.68
N PHE A 247 13.58 -1.43 -6.81
CA PHE A 247 13.52 -0.06 -6.27
C PHE A 247 13.58 1.00 -7.37
N TYR A 248 14.42 0.79 -8.40
CA TYR A 248 14.42 1.66 -9.56
C TYR A 248 13.05 1.71 -10.25
N GLN A 249 12.43 0.55 -10.51
CA GLN A 249 11.10 0.48 -11.12
C GLN A 249 10.02 1.11 -10.23
N LEU A 250 10.08 0.88 -8.91
CA LEU A 250 9.18 1.48 -7.93
C LEU A 250 9.29 3.02 -7.93
N SER A 251 10.51 3.55 -8.07
CA SER A 251 10.73 5.00 -8.11
C SER A 251 10.10 5.67 -9.33
N LEU A 252 9.79 4.91 -10.37
CA LEU A 252 9.12 5.39 -11.59
C LEU A 252 7.60 5.18 -11.57
N ALA A 253 7.08 4.39 -10.64
CA ALA A 253 5.68 3.92 -10.62
C ALA A 253 4.66 5.06 -10.71
N GLY A 254 4.85 6.14 -9.96
CA GLY A 254 3.96 7.30 -10.01
C GLY A 254 3.83 7.92 -11.39
N GLY A 255 4.92 7.98 -12.16
CA GLY A 255 4.89 8.52 -13.52
C GLY A 255 4.19 7.62 -14.55
N ARG A 256 3.93 6.36 -14.21
CA ARG A 256 3.20 5.40 -15.06
C ARG A 256 1.70 5.38 -14.77
N THR A 257 1.27 5.95 -13.67
CA THR A 257 -0.15 6.02 -13.30
C THR A 257 -0.91 6.89 -14.27
N ARG A 258 -2.07 6.41 -14.76
CA ARG A 258 -2.87 7.04 -15.83
C ARG A 258 -4.16 7.69 -15.32
N VAL A 259 -4.64 7.28 -14.14
CA VAL A 259 -5.84 7.84 -13.52
C VAL A 259 -5.47 8.63 -12.26
N THR A 260 -6.24 9.63 -11.92
CA THR A 260 -6.02 10.41 -10.70
C THR A 260 -6.74 9.78 -9.51
N ALA A 261 -6.23 10.05 -8.29
CA ALA A 261 -6.91 9.63 -7.08
C ALA A 261 -8.29 10.30 -6.94
N GLY A 262 -8.43 11.55 -7.38
CA GLY A 262 -9.70 12.28 -7.40
C GLY A 262 -10.74 11.59 -8.28
N GLU A 263 -10.40 11.27 -9.55
CA GLU A 263 -11.30 10.55 -10.47
C GLU A 263 -11.77 9.20 -9.93
N LEU A 264 -10.88 8.45 -9.28
CA LEU A 264 -11.24 7.18 -8.66
C LEU A 264 -12.15 7.39 -7.46
N LEU A 265 -11.85 8.39 -6.63
CA LEU A 265 -12.66 8.73 -5.47
C LEU A 265 -14.08 9.17 -5.88
N GLU A 266 -14.22 9.99 -6.92
CA GLU A 266 -15.51 10.40 -7.46
C GLU A 266 -16.34 9.21 -7.96
N LYS A 267 -15.69 8.23 -8.61
CA LYS A 267 -16.33 7.00 -9.10
C LYS A 267 -16.75 6.04 -7.98
N PHE A 268 -16.06 6.08 -6.84
CA PHE A 268 -16.39 5.19 -5.73
C PHE A 268 -17.67 5.63 -5.01
N ASN A 269 -18.67 4.77 -4.95
CA ASN A 269 -19.98 5.06 -4.36
C ASN A 269 -20.30 4.19 -3.12
N GLY A 270 -19.31 3.42 -2.63
CA GLY A 270 -19.48 2.60 -1.43
C GLY A 270 -19.18 3.37 -0.14
N PRO A 271 -19.38 2.73 1.02
CA PRO A 271 -18.97 3.27 2.31
C PRO A 271 -17.46 3.56 2.35
N LEU A 272 -17.11 4.75 2.83
CA LEU A 272 -15.72 5.21 2.92
C LEU A 272 -15.37 5.57 4.37
N MET A 273 -14.22 5.09 4.82
CA MET A 273 -13.60 5.51 6.07
C MET A 273 -12.25 6.17 5.78
N LEU A 274 -11.98 7.27 6.47
CA LEU A 274 -10.66 7.90 6.53
C LEU A 274 -10.09 7.67 7.94
N LEU A 275 -9.22 6.69 8.09
CA LEU A 275 -8.47 6.45 9.33
C LEU A 275 -7.16 7.22 9.25
N TRP A 276 -7.03 8.29 10.06
CA TRP A 276 -6.01 9.29 9.80
C TRP A 276 -5.16 9.62 11.02
N GLY A 277 -3.85 9.41 10.92
CA GLY A 277 -2.87 9.90 11.89
C GLY A 277 -2.70 11.41 11.75
N GLU A 278 -3.09 12.16 12.78
CA GLU A 278 -3.12 13.63 12.75
C GLU A 278 -1.73 14.27 12.76
N LYS A 279 -0.70 13.49 13.15
CA LYS A 279 0.70 13.91 13.21
C LYS A 279 1.51 13.55 11.98
N ASP A 280 0.87 13.02 10.94
CA ASP A 280 1.53 12.66 9.70
C ASP A 280 2.15 13.90 9.01
N PRO A 281 3.47 13.95 8.82
CA PRO A 281 4.12 15.08 8.15
C PRO A 281 3.99 15.01 6.62
N TRP A 282 3.60 13.86 6.05
CA TRP A 282 3.51 13.64 4.61
C TRP A 282 2.07 13.76 4.10
N MET A 283 1.17 13.02 4.72
CA MET A 283 -0.26 13.03 4.40
C MET A 283 -0.99 13.79 5.49
N THR A 284 -0.80 15.12 5.50
CA THR A 284 -1.35 16.00 6.54
C THR A 284 -2.88 15.95 6.60
N PRO A 285 -3.51 16.31 7.72
CA PRO A 285 -4.97 16.35 7.85
C PRO A 285 -5.69 17.15 6.76
N SER A 286 -5.01 18.13 6.12
CA SER A 286 -5.58 18.86 4.99
C SER A 286 -5.92 17.98 3.79
N LYS A 287 -5.17 16.88 3.57
CA LYS A 287 -5.54 15.88 2.54
C LYS A 287 -6.82 15.14 2.90
N ALA A 288 -7.00 14.77 4.17
CA ALA A 288 -8.25 14.17 4.63
C ALA A 288 -9.43 15.15 4.44
N SER A 289 -9.24 16.43 4.78
CA SER A 289 -10.25 17.48 4.55
C SER A 289 -10.64 17.58 3.07
N ARG A 290 -9.64 17.49 2.17
CA ARG A 290 -9.91 17.52 0.73
C ARG A 290 -10.70 16.30 0.25
N ILE A 291 -10.42 15.11 0.80
CA ILE A 291 -11.22 13.91 0.52
C ILE A 291 -12.66 14.08 1.03
N LEU A 292 -12.85 14.67 2.22
CA LEU A 292 -14.17 14.95 2.80
C LEU A 292 -14.98 15.97 1.99
N GLU A 293 -14.33 16.92 1.32
CA GLU A 293 -15.01 17.82 0.39
C GLU A 293 -15.62 17.06 -0.81
N ILE A 294 -14.94 16.02 -1.31
CA ILE A 294 -15.42 15.16 -2.41
C ILE A 294 -16.46 14.13 -1.91
N LYS A 295 -16.25 13.58 -0.71
CA LYS A 295 -17.05 12.55 -0.06
C LYS A 295 -17.47 12.96 1.34
N PRO A 296 -18.45 13.89 1.48
CA PRO A 296 -18.86 14.44 2.77
C PRO A 296 -19.45 13.39 3.73
N ASP A 297 -19.96 12.28 3.19
CA ASP A 297 -20.53 11.18 3.98
C ASP A 297 -19.46 10.18 4.48
N ALA A 298 -18.17 10.40 4.17
CA ALA A 298 -17.11 9.51 4.64
C ALA A 298 -16.96 9.58 6.17
N CYS A 299 -16.75 8.42 6.78
CA CYS A 299 -16.44 8.32 8.21
C CYS A 299 -15.01 8.83 8.45
N TYR A 300 -14.85 9.99 9.08
CA TYR A 300 -13.54 10.48 9.48
C TYR A 300 -13.18 10.00 10.88
N ALA A 301 -12.08 9.27 10.99
CA ALA A 301 -11.59 8.65 12.22
C ALA A 301 -10.14 9.10 12.50
N PRO A 302 -9.95 10.29 13.08
CA PRO A 302 -8.62 10.77 13.44
C PRO A 302 -8.03 9.97 14.60
N VAL A 303 -6.70 9.83 14.60
CA VAL A 303 -5.91 9.15 15.65
C VAL A 303 -4.67 9.98 15.93
N VAL A 304 -4.28 10.08 17.20
CA VAL A 304 -2.99 10.71 17.56
C VAL A 304 -1.87 9.74 17.20
N ALA A 305 -1.38 9.84 15.98
CA ALA A 305 -0.36 8.98 15.39
C ALA A 305 0.24 9.65 14.16
N GLY A 306 1.35 9.12 13.67
CA GLY A 306 2.01 9.55 12.44
C GLY A 306 1.42 8.94 11.16
N HIS A 307 2.27 8.70 10.18
CA HIS A 307 1.91 8.21 8.84
C HIS A 307 1.35 6.77 8.80
N CYS A 308 1.72 5.98 9.78
CA CYS A 308 1.35 4.56 9.86
C CYS A 308 0.53 4.28 11.13
N PRO A 309 -0.67 4.90 11.30
CA PRO A 309 -1.41 4.83 12.55
C PRO A 309 -1.79 3.41 12.96
N HIS A 310 -1.95 2.49 12.01
CA HIS A 310 -2.25 1.08 12.24
C HIS A 310 -1.12 0.31 12.95
N ASP A 311 0.12 0.84 12.94
CA ASP A 311 1.28 0.28 13.65
C ASP A 311 1.73 1.21 14.80
N ASP A 312 1.54 2.52 14.66
CA ASP A 312 1.93 3.56 15.60
C ASP A 312 0.96 3.68 16.80
N ALA A 313 -0.35 3.52 16.56
CA ALA A 313 -1.42 3.49 17.59
C ALA A 313 -2.36 2.29 17.34
N PRO A 314 -1.83 1.05 17.40
CA PRO A 314 -2.49 -0.13 16.83
C PRO A 314 -3.81 -0.50 17.51
N VAL A 315 -3.93 -0.32 18.81
CA VAL A 315 -5.14 -0.68 19.57
C VAL A 315 -6.32 0.18 19.14
N GLU A 316 -6.12 1.50 19.08
CA GLU A 316 -7.17 2.44 18.68
C GLU A 316 -7.55 2.27 17.22
N CYS A 317 -6.55 2.14 16.33
CA CYS A 317 -6.79 1.97 14.91
C CYS A 317 -7.53 0.68 14.57
N SER A 318 -7.13 -0.43 15.20
CA SER A 318 -7.79 -1.72 14.98
C SER A 318 -9.23 -1.70 15.50
N ALA A 319 -9.48 -1.06 16.64
CA ALA A 319 -10.83 -0.91 17.18
C ALA A 319 -11.71 -0.07 16.23
N LYS A 320 -11.25 1.12 15.83
CA LYS A 320 -12.01 1.99 14.91
C LYS A 320 -12.33 1.32 13.59
N LEU A 321 -11.35 0.61 12.99
CA LEU A 321 -11.57 -0.13 11.75
C LEU A 321 -12.59 -1.25 11.92
N ALA A 322 -12.50 -2.00 13.01
CA ALA A 322 -13.41 -3.09 13.29
C ALA A 322 -14.84 -2.59 13.55
N ASP A 323 -15.02 -1.58 14.43
CA ASP A 323 -16.32 -0.99 14.74
C ASP A 323 -17.02 -0.48 13.47
N TRP A 324 -16.28 0.21 12.63
CA TRP A 324 -16.81 0.69 11.35
C TRP A 324 -17.17 -0.45 10.41
N ALA A 325 -16.30 -1.45 10.26
CA ALA A 325 -16.53 -2.58 9.35
C ALA A 325 -17.72 -3.46 9.78
N GLU A 326 -17.95 -3.61 11.10
CA GLU A 326 -19.13 -4.32 11.65
C GLU A 326 -20.43 -3.55 11.40
N ALA A 327 -20.39 -2.22 11.45
CA ALA A 327 -21.56 -1.37 11.23
C ALA A 327 -22.00 -1.29 9.76
N LEU A 328 -21.18 -1.76 8.80
CA LEU A 328 -21.54 -1.72 7.38
C LEU A 328 -22.68 -2.71 7.08
N PRO A 329 -23.59 -2.36 6.17
CA PRO A 329 -24.62 -3.29 5.69
C PRO A 329 -23.97 -4.52 5.05
N ALA A 330 -24.65 -5.66 5.16
CA ALA A 330 -24.20 -6.94 4.61
C ALA A 330 -24.15 -6.91 3.06
#